data_eb95113cb03e49c0747a21df4e180e62
#
_entry.id   eb95113cb03e49c0747a21df4e180e62
#
_cell.length_a   1.000
_cell.length_b   1.000
_cell.length_c   1.000
_cell.angle_alpha   90.00
_cell.angle_beta   90.00
_cell.angle_gamma   90.00
#
_symmetry.space_group_name_H-M   'P 1'
#
loop_
_entity.id
_entity.type
_entity.pdbx_description
1 polymer ?
#
loop_
_entity_poly.entity_id
_entity_poly.type
_entity_poly.pdbx_seq_one_letter_code
_entity_poly.pdbx_strand_id
1 'polypeptide(L)'
;PSTFIPGVYAFNDKVGEPWFAPAGLNRGSLPTVVRTQKGLPKASRDTLYEGKINPIAVFPRSGVVVFGQKTLQSKASALDRINVRRLLITIKQFLDQQAGNVVFEQNTVATRNNFLAVVNPYLESVQQRQGLYAFKVVMDESINTPAVIDRNELVGQVYLQPTKTAEF
;
A
#
# COMPACT_ATOMS: atom_id res chain seq x y z
N PRO A 1 15.43 -13.19 -11.13
CA PRO A 1 14.77 -11.88 -11.05
C PRO A 1 14.14 -11.60 -9.69
N SER A 2 13.44 -12.58 -9.09
CA SER A 2 12.73 -12.40 -7.81
C SER A 2 13.61 -11.94 -6.64
N THR A 3 14.87 -12.30 -6.61
CA THR A 3 15.85 -11.87 -5.59
C THR A 3 16.19 -10.39 -5.62
N PHE A 4 16.02 -9.72 -6.76
CA PHE A 4 16.32 -8.29 -6.91
C PHE A 4 15.14 -7.39 -6.54
N ILE A 5 13.92 -7.89 -6.61
CA ILE A 5 12.70 -7.09 -6.35
C ILE A 5 12.64 -6.57 -4.90
N PRO A 6 12.99 -7.33 -3.85
CA PRO A 6 13.07 -6.78 -2.49
C PRO A 6 14.02 -5.59 -2.37
N GLY A 7 15.13 -5.59 -3.13
CA GLY A 7 16.04 -4.46 -3.20
C GLY A 7 15.40 -3.20 -3.79
N VAL A 8 14.54 -3.35 -4.81
CA VAL A 8 13.76 -2.23 -5.36
C VAL A 8 12.78 -1.68 -4.33
N TYR A 9 12.12 -2.54 -3.56
CA TYR A 9 11.22 -2.11 -2.50
C TYR A 9 11.96 -1.38 -1.38
N ALA A 10 13.09 -1.91 -0.94
CA ALA A 10 13.92 -1.27 0.07
C ALA A 10 14.45 0.10 -0.40
N PHE A 11 14.84 0.20 -1.66
CA PHE A 11 15.23 1.48 -2.25
C PHE A 11 14.07 2.47 -2.30
N ASN A 12 12.89 2.02 -2.72
CA ASN A 12 11.68 2.84 -2.73
C ASN A 12 11.34 3.39 -1.33
N ASP A 13 11.47 2.55 -0.29
CA ASP A 13 11.19 2.93 1.10
C ASP A 13 12.24 3.91 1.65
N LYS A 14 13.46 3.85 1.13
CA LYS A 14 14.54 4.76 1.52
C LYS A 14 14.39 6.16 0.89
N VAL A 15 13.96 6.24 -0.37
CA VAL A 15 13.91 7.50 -1.13
C VAL A 15 12.52 8.14 -1.19
N GLY A 16 11.51 7.43 -0.73
CA GLY A 16 10.12 7.87 -0.77
C GLY A 16 9.30 7.16 0.29
N GLU A 17 8.05 6.91 -0.03
CA GLU A 17 7.10 6.29 0.89
C GLU A 17 6.77 4.85 0.44
N PRO A 18 6.40 3.94 1.38
CA PRO A 18 6.05 2.55 1.04
C PRO A 18 4.92 2.42 0.01
N TRP A 19 4.04 3.40 -0.05
CA TRP A 19 2.91 3.43 -0.99
C TRP A 19 3.22 4.10 -2.33
N PHE A 20 4.46 4.50 -2.58
CA PHE A 20 4.87 4.90 -3.92
C PHE A 20 5.13 3.68 -4.79
N ALA A 21 4.88 3.81 -6.11
CA ALA A 21 5.08 2.71 -7.04
C ALA A 21 6.58 2.30 -7.09
N PRO A 22 6.92 1.06 -6.74
CA PRO A 22 8.29 0.55 -6.82
C PRO A 22 8.63 0.10 -8.25
N ALA A 23 8.41 0.98 -9.21
CA ALA A 23 8.59 0.74 -10.63
C ALA A 23 8.90 2.05 -11.36
N GLY A 24 9.28 1.95 -12.62
CA GLY A 24 9.59 3.09 -13.47
C GLY A 24 11.02 3.59 -13.35
N LEU A 25 11.34 4.63 -14.11
CA LEU A 25 12.71 5.11 -14.28
C LEU A 25 13.34 5.68 -13.01
N ASN A 26 12.51 6.21 -12.10
CA ASN A 26 12.99 6.86 -10.88
C ASN A 26 13.23 5.90 -9.72
N ARG A 27 12.40 4.85 -9.58
CA ARG A 27 12.40 3.97 -8.40
C ARG A 27 12.54 2.48 -8.73
N GLY A 28 12.37 2.10 -10.00
CA GLY A 28 12.44 0.70 -10.46
C GLY A 28 13.83 0.25 -10.93
N SER A 29 14.87 1.04 -10.75
CA SER A 29 16.22 0.71 -11.24
C SER A 29 16.83 -0.49 -10.53
N LEU A 30 17.55 -1.31 -11.31
CA LEU A 30 18.30 -2.49 -10.86
C LEU A 30 19.79 -2.29 -11.14
N PRO A 31 20.51 -1.52 -10.31
CA PRO A 31 21.88 -1.10 -10.60
C PRO A 31 22.89 -2.26 -10.63
N THR A 32 22.60 -3.36 -9.97
CA THR A 32 23.45 -4.56 -9.94
C THR A 32 23.26 -5.50 -11.12
N VAL A 33 22.24 -5.26 -11.97
CA VAL A 33 21.93 -6.07 -13.13
C VAL A 33 22.60 -5.50 -14.37
N VAL A 34 23.46 -6.27 -15.01
CA VAL A 34 24.23 -5.82 -16.19
C VAL A 34 23.38 -5.82 -17.46
N ARG A 35 22.55 -6.84 -17.65
CA ARG A 35 21.72 -6.98 -18.85
C ARG A 35 20.50 -7.87 -18.60
N THR A 36 19.49 -7.72 -19.44
CA THR A 36 18.37 -8.66 -19.52
C THR A 36 18.68 -9.78 -20.53
N GLN A 37 18.06 -10.94 -20.34
CA GLN A 37 18.24 -12.08 -21.25
C GLN A 37 17.73 -11.78 -22.67
N LYS A 38 16.61 -11.03 -22.76
CA LYS A 38 16.02 -10.59 -24.02
C LYS A 38 15.69 -9.10 -23.95
N GLY A 39 15.85 -8.40 -25.07
CA GLY A 39 15.33 -7.06 -25.25
C GLY A 39 13.79 -7.11 -25.34
N LEU A 40 13.13 -6.22 -24.63
CA LEU A 40 11.66 -6.12 -24.63
C LEU A 40 11.23 -4.79 -25.29
N PRO A 41 10.82 -4.81 -26.57
CA PRO A 41 10.22 -3.66 -27.21
C PRO A 41 8.87 -3.31 -26.56
N LYS A 42 8.35 -2.10 -26.83
CA LYS A 42 7.13 -1.61 -26.20
C LYS A 42 5.96 -2.59 -26.29
N ALA A 43 5.66 -3.09 -27.49
CA ALA A 43 4.56 -4.03 -27.72
C ALA A 43 4.67 -5.30 -26.85
N SER A 44 5.89 -5.87 -26.74
CA SER A 44 6.09 -7.04 -25.86
C SER A 44 5.91 -6.73 -24.38
N ARG A 45 6.32 -5.54 -23.95
CA ARG A 45 6.09 -5.11 -22.54
C ARG A 45 4.60 -4.92 -22.27
N ASP A 46 3.86 -4.34 -23.21
CA ASP A 46 2.42 -4.13 -23.08
C ASP A 46 1.68 -5.47 -22.96
N THR A 47 2.00 -6.45 -23.84
CA THR A 47 1.43 -7.81 -23.79
C THR A 47 1.72 -8.50 -22.45
N LEU A 48 2.97 -8.41 -21.95
CA LEU A 48 3.33 -8.97 -20.64
C LEU A 48 2.54 -8.31 -19.51
N TYR A 49 2.41 -6.99 -19.58
CA TYR A 49 1.72 -6.22 -18.55
C TYR A 49 0.20 -6.49 -18.56
N GLU A 50 -0.42 -6.70 -19.71
CA GLU A 50 -1.80 -7.18 -19.82
C GLU A 50 -1.96 -8.56 -19.17
N GLY A 51 -1.00 -9.45 -19.37
CA GLY A 51 -0.91 -10.76 -18.73
C GLY A 51 -0.49 -10.73 -17.24
N LYS A 52 -0.45 -9.55 -16.60
CA LYS A 52 -0.06 -9.34 -15.19
C LYS A 52 1.38 -9.76 -14.86
N ILE A 53 2.23 -9.73 -15.86
CA ILE A 53 3.68 -9.93 -15.69
C ILE A 53 4.33 -8.54 -15.71
N ASN A 54 4.99 -8.18 -14.62
CA ASN A 54 5.72 -6.92 -14.54
C ASN A 54 7.03 -7.03 -15.31
N PRO A 55 7.19 -6.35 -16.45
CA PRO A 55 8.38 -6.49 -17.28
C PRO A 55 9.60 -5.84 -16.63
N ILE A 56 10.75 -6.48 -16.79
CA ILE A 56 12.07 -5.91 -16.52
C ILE A 56 12.72 -5.63 -17.87
N ALA A 57 12.99 -4.38 -18.15
CA ALA A 57 13.46 -3.94 -19.46
C ALA A 57 14.65 -2.98 -19.36
N VAL A 58 15.40 -2.86 -20.44
CA VAL A 58 16.51 -1.91 -20.55
C VAL A 58 15.99 -0.60 -21.14
N PHE A 59 16.29 0.50 -20.48
CA PHE A 59 15.99 1.83 -20.96
C PHE A 59 17.27 2.63 -21.17
N PRO A 60 17.36 3.41 -22.26
CA PRO A 60 18.48 4.32 -22.47
C PRO A 60 18.68 5.24 -21.25
N ARG A 61 19.90 5.43 -20.82
CA ARG A 61 20.31 6.24 -19.65
C ARG A 61 19.89 5.76 -18.27
N SER A 62 18.89 4.86 -18.17
CA SER A 62 18.39 4.34 -16.89
C SER A 62 18.80 2.89 -16.61
N GLY A 63 19.38 2.20 -17.62
CA GLY A 63 19.80 0.82 -17.47
C GLY A 63 18.63 -0.17 -17.37
N VAL A 64 18.80 -1.19 -16.56
CA VAL A 64 17.78 -2.23 -16.32
C VAL A 64 16.79 -1.73 -15.28
N VAL A 65 15.51 -1.74 -15.60
CA VAL A 65 14.43 -1.16 -14.79
C VAL A 65 13.25 -2.12 -14.71
N VAL A 66 12.64 -2.22 -13.53
CA VAL A 66 11.32 -2.82 -13.34
C VAL A 66 10.26 -1.83 -13.85
N PHE A 67 9.47 -2.24 -14.83
CA PHE A 67 8.52 -1.37 -15.51
C PHE A 67 7.09 -1.91 -15.42
N GLY A 68 6.66 -2.19 -14.21
CA GLY A 68 5.30 -2.65 -13.90
C GLY A 68 5.12 -2.88 -12.41
N GLN A 69 3.87 -2.76 -11.94
CA GLN A 69 3.50 -2.91 -10.53
C GLN A 69 2.16 -3.63 -10.32
N LYS A 70 1.75 -4.47 -11.25
CA LYS A 70 0.53 -5.27 -11.10
C LYS A 70 0.73 -6.43 -10.12
N THR A 71 -0.31 -6.73 -9.36
CA THR A 71 -0.44 -7.98 -8.60
C THR A 71 -1.12 -9.05 -9.46
N LEU A 72 -1.17 -10.29 -8.99
CA LEU A 72 -1.88 -11.38 -9.68
C LEU A 72 -3.40 -11.36 -9.45
N GLN A 73 -3.93 -10.37 -8.73
CA GLN A 73 -5.36 -10.27 -8.48
C GLN A 73 -6.14 -10.14 -9.79
N SER A 74 -7.12 -11.02 -10.00
CA SER A 74 -7.94 -11.05 -11.22
C SER A 74 -9.08 -10.05 -11.20
N LYS A 75 -9.70 -9.81 -10.04
CA LYS A 75 -10.77 -8.82 -9.90
C LYS A 75 -10.21 -7.41 -10.02
N ALA A 76 -10.90 -6.57 -10.78
CA ALA A 76 -10.61 -5.14 -10.84
C ALA A 76 -10.87 -4.50 -9.48
N SER A 77 -9.83 -4.09 -8.78
CA SER A 77 -9.92 -3.36 -7.51
C SER A 77 -8.66 -2.53 -7.32
N ALA A 78 -8.68 -1.62 -6.36
CA ALA A 78 -7.48 -0.85 -6.01
C ALA A 78 -6.30 -1.74 -5.55
N LEU A 79 -6.58 -2.96 -5.08
CA LEU A 79 -5.58 -3.95 -4.64
C LEU A 79 -4.86 -4.68 -5.78
N ASP A 80 -5.22 -4.41 -7.04
CA ASP A 80 -4.53 -4.98 -8.20
C ASP A 80 -3.17 -4.32 -8.47
N ARG A 81 -2.79 -3.30 -7.67
CA ARG A 81 -1.50 -2.60 -7.74
C ARG A 81 -0.67 -2.81 -6.48
N ILE A 82 0.63 -2.95 -6.67
CA ILE A 82 1.59 -3.21 -5.58
C ILE A 82 1.65 -2.03 -4.60
N ASN A 83 1.65 -0.81 -5.09
CA ASN A 83 1.71 0.39 -4.25
C ASN A 83 0.54 0.45 -3.25
N VAL A 84 -0.68 0.18 -3.70
CA VAL A 84 -1.87 0.16 -2.84
C VAL A 84 -1.82 -1.02 -1.85
N ARG A 85 -1.35 -2.19 -2.30
CA ARG A 85 -1.19 -3.34 -1.42
C ARG A 85 -0.21 -3.04 -0.29
N ARG A 86 0.91 -2.40 -0.58
CA ARG A 86 1.92 -1.99 0.41
C ARG A 86 1.38 -0.91 1.34
N LEU A 87 0.63 0.07 0.83
CA LEU A 87 -0.08 1.06 1.65
C LEU A 87 -0.95 0.38 2.70
N LEU A 88 -1.79 -0.57 2.28
CA LEU A 88 -2.70 -1.26 3.20
C LEU A 88 -1.95 -2.11 4.23
N ILE A 89 -0.84 -2.74 3.85
CA ILE A 89 0.01 -3.47 4.81
C ILE A 89 0.54 -2.52 5.88
N THR A 90 1.06 -1.36 5.48
CA THR A 90 1.61 -0.35 6.39
C THR A 90 0.53 0.19 7.34
N ILE A 91 -0.65 0.53 6.82
CA ILE A 91 -1.77 1.02 7.65
C ILE A 91 -2.25 -0.08 8.61
N LYS A 92 -2.37 -1.32 8.14
CA LYS A 92 -2.77 -2.44 9.01
C LYS A 92 -1.79 -2.68 10.15
N GLN A 93 -0.50 -2.66 9.89
CA GLN A 93 0.52 -2.82 10.93
C GLN A 93 0.42 -1.71 11.99
N PHE A 94 0.20 -0.47 11.57
CA PHE A 94 -0.01 0.63 12.51
C PHE A 94 -1.28 0.44 13.34
N LEU A 95 -2.40 0.09 12.69
CA LEU A 95 -3.67 -0.12 13.38
C LEU A 95 -3.60 -1.30 14.36
N ASP A 96 -2.96 -2.40 13.99
CA ASP A 96 -2.74 -3.56 14.86
C ASP A 96 -1.94 -3.17 16.13
N GLN A 97 -0.90 -2.37 15.95
CA GLN A 97 -0.11 -1.88 17.08
C GLN A 97 -0.94 -1.00 18.01
N GLN A 98 -1.74 -0.08 17.46
CA GLN A 98 -2.61 0.78 18.27
C GLN A 98 -3.76 -0.01 18.90
N ALA A 99 -4.34 -0.97 18.19
CA ALA A 99 -5.39 -1.83 18.72
C ALA A 99 -4.89 -2.68 19.91
N GLY A 100 -3.63 -3.15 19.86
CA GLY A 100 -3.02 -3.87 20.98
C GLY A 100 -2.99 -3.08 22.29
N ASN A 101 -2.90 -1.75 22.22
CA ASN A 101 -2.91 -0.87 23.40
C ASN A 101 -4.31 -0.70 24.02
N VAL A 102 -5.35 -1.08 23.29
CA VAL A 102 -6.75 -0.93 23.73
C VAL A 102 -7.34 -2.25 24.23
N VAL A 103 -6.62 -3.35 24.04
CA VAL A 103 -7.02 -4.67 24.56
C VAL A 103 -7.02 -4.63 26.10
N PHE A 104 -8.11 -5.10 26.70
CA PHE A 104 -8.44 -5.05 28.13
C PHE A 104 -8.83 -3.66 28.67
N GLU A 105 -8.89 -2.62 27.84
CA GLU A 105 -9.48 -1.34 28.25
C GLU A 105 -11.02 -1.37 28.20
N GLN A 106 -11.67 -0.55 29.02
CA GLN A 106 -13.13 -0.46 29.02
C GLN A 106 -13.65 0.12 27.70
N ASN A 107 -14.70 -0.48 27.13
CA ASN A 107 -15.36 0.04 25.94
C ASN A 107 -16.22 1.27 26.29
N THR A 108 -15.57 2.38 26.48
CA THR A 108 -16.20 3.68 26.76
C THR A 108 -16.02 4.66 25.59
N VAL A 109 -16.82 5.70 25.57
CA VAL A 109 -16.66 6.81 24.61
C VAL A 109 -15.28 7.44 24.72
N ALA A 110 -14.73 7.56 25.93
CA ALA A 110 -13.40 8.11 26.17
C ALA A 110 -12.32 7.25 25.51
N THR A 111 -12.35 5.93 25.71
CA THR A 111 -11.39 4.99 25.09
C THR A 111 -11.45 5.05 23.57
N ARG A 112 -12.66 5.08 22.99
CA ARG A 112 -12.86 5.21 21.54
C ARG A 112 -12.30 6.53 21.01
N ASN A 113 -12.56 7.64 21.68
CA ASN A 113 -12.04 8.94 21.30
C ASN A 113 -10.52 9.02 21.40
N ASN A 114 -9.91 8.41 22.42
CA ASN A 114 -8.45 8.32 22.55
C ASN A 114 -7.82 7.54 21.38
N PHE A 115 -8.43 6.43 20.98
CA PHE A 115 -7.98 5.68 19.81
C PHE A 115 -8.09 6.53 18.52
N LEU A 116 -9.21 7.20 18.30
CA LEU A 116 -9.42 8.08 17.16
C LEU A 116 -8.43 9.25 17.13
N ALA A 117 -8.08 9.80 18.30
CA ALA A 117 -7.11 10.89 18.43
C ALA A 117 -5.69 10.50 18.01
N VAL A 118 -5.36 9.21 17.98
CA VAL A 118 -4.09 8.69 17.48
C VAL A 118 -4.19 8.30 16.00
N VAL A 119 -5.28 7.64 15.61
CA VAL A 119 -5.45 7.09 14.26
C VAL A 119 -5.71 8.18 13.20
N ASN A 120 -6.55 9.18 13.51
CA ASN A 120 -6.89 10.23 12.55
C ASN A 120 -5.66 11.04 12.11
N PRO A 121 -4.81 11.58 13.00
CA PRO A 121 -3.61 12.32 12.58
C PRO A 121 -2.64 11.47 11.75
N TYR A 122 -2.54 10.17 12.05
CA TYR A 122 -1.72 9.27 11.26
C TYR A 122 -2.25 9.13 9.82
N LEU A 123 -3.55 8.88 9.64
CA LEU A 123 -4.18 8.77 8.32
C LEU A 123 -4.15 10.10 7.57
N GLU A 124 -4.30 11.24 8.25
CA GLU A 124 -4.10 12.57 7.68
C GLU A 124 -2.66 12.76 7.17
N SER A 125 -1.67 12.33 7.92
CA SER A 125 -0.27 12.35 7.50
C SER A 125 -0.04 11.49 6.26
N VAL A 126 -0.66 10.30 6.17
CA VAL A 126 -0.61 9.44 4.97
C VAL A 126 -1.27 10.12 3.77
N GLN A 127 -2.40 10.81 4.00
CA GLN A 127 -3.09 11.58 2.95
C GLN A 127 -2.23 12.73 2.45
N GLN A 128 -1.63 13.52 3.33
CA GLN A 128 -0.73 14.64 2.97
C GLN A 128 0.49 14.14 2.18
N ARG A 129 0.98 12.94 2.49
CA ARG A 129 2.08 12.27 1.77
C ARG A 129 1.60 11.46 0.56
N GLN A 130 0.44 11.81 -0.01
CA GLN A 130 -0.10 11.26 -1.26
C GLN A 130 -0.43 9.75 -1.23
N GLY A 131 -0.65 9.17 -0.05
CA GLY A 131 -1.07 7.76 0.06
C GLY A 131 -2.57 7.56 -0.15
N LEU A 132 -3.36 8.52 0.31
CA LEU A 132 -4.83 8.47 0.28
C LEU A 132 -5.41 9.73 -0.35
N TYR A 133 -6.51 9.58 -1.11
CA TYR A 133 -7.36 10.70 -1.48
C TYR A 133 -8.28 11.11 -0.34
N ALA A 134 -8.87 10.13 0.32
CA ALA A 134 -9.76 10.34 1.44
C ALA A 134 -9.74 9.13 2.37
N PHE A 135 -10.12 9.36 3.62
CA PHE A 135 -10.35 8.30 4.59
C PHE A 135 -11.50 8.68 5.52
N LYS A 136 -12.09 7.69 6.18
CA LYS A 136 -13.06 7.87 7.24
C LYS A 136 -12.88 6.76 8.26
N VAL A 137 -12.78 7.13 9.53
CA VAL A 137 -12.76 6.18 10.65
C VAL A 137 -14.07 6.32 11.41
N VAL A 138 -14.76 5.21 11.63
CA VAL A 138 -16.00 5.15 12.39
C VAL A 138 -15.79 4.21 13.56
N MET A 139 -16.04 4.69 14.78
CA MET A 139 -15.89 3.93 16.02
C MET A 139 -16.89 4.45 17.08
N ASP A 140 -18.08 4.79 16.60
CA ASP A 140 -19.15 5.38 17.39
C ASP A 140 -20.13 4.32 17.92
N GLU A 141 -21.20 4.77 18.54
CA GLU A 141 -22.26 3.93 19.12
C GLU A 141 -23.10 3.20 18.06
N SER A 142 -23.07 3.65 16.79
CA SER A 142 -23.78 3.00 15.71
C SER A 142 -23.20 1.61 15.39
N ILE A 143 -21.89 1.43 15.64
CA ILE A 143 -21.17 0.18 15.44
C ILE A 143 -20.97 -0.55 16.77
N ASN A 144 -20.62 0.19 17.83
CA ASN A 144 -20.46 -0.36 19.17
C ASN A 144 -21.79 -0.32 19.92
N THR A 145 -22.74 -1.13 19.47
CA THR A 145 -24.05 -1.30 20.10
C THR A 145 -23.92 -1.99 21.46
N PRO A 146 -24.93 -1.91 22.36
CA PRO A 146 -24.92 -2.65 23.63
C PRO A 146 -24.62 -4.15 23.46
N ALA A 147 -25.15 -4.79 22.41
CA ALA A 147 -24.90 -6.19 22.10
C ALA A 147 -23.43 -6.49 21.74
N VAL A 148 -22.70 -5.54 21.15
CA VAL A 148 -21.26 -5.65 20.87
C VAL A 148 -20.47 -5.50 22.17
N ILE A 149 -20.86 -4.54 23.02
CA ILE A 149 -20.22 -4.28 24.31
C ILE A 149 -20.43 -5.49 25.25
N ASP A 150 -21.61 -6.08 25.27
CA ASP A 150 -21.93 -7.28 26.07
C ASP A 150 -21.10 -8.51 25.67
N ARG A 151 -20.63 -8.57 24.42
CA ARG A 151 -19.69 -9.59 23.95
C ARG A 151 -18.22 -9.27 24.24
N ASN A 152 -17.94 -8.20 24.96
CA ASN A 152 -16.59 -7.69 25.22
C ASN A 152 -15.80 -7.37 23.93
N GLU A 153 -16.50 -6.89 22.91
CA GLU A 153 -15.90 -6.49 21.64
C GLU A 153 -15.84 -4.97 21.51
N LEU A 154 -14.78 -4.48 20.89
CA LEU A 154 -14.63 -3.09 20.46
C LEU A 154 -14.42 -3.10 18.95
N VAL A 155 -15.32 -2.48 18.20
CA VAL A 155 -15.32 -2.51 16.73
C VAL A 155 -15.04 -1.11 16.18
N GLY A 156 -14.09 -1.03 15.27
CA GLY A 156 -13.80 0.16 14.47
C GLY A 156 -13.83 -0.19 12.97
N GLN A 157 -14.34 0.73 12.17
CA GLN A 157 -14.34 0.61 10.70
C GLN A 157 -13.52 1.73 10.10
N VAL A 158 -12.59 1.35 9.22
CA VAL A 158 -11.72 2.28 8.51
C VAL A 158 -11.99 2.18 7.02
N TYR A 159 -12.48 3.26 6.43
CA TYR A 159 -12.74 3.40 5.01
C TYR A 159 -11.59 4.16 4.38
N LEU A 160 -10.99 3.61 3.34
CA LEU A 160 -9.82 4.16 2.69
C LEU A 160 -10.05 4.30 1.19
N GLN A 161 -9.71 5.45 0.64
CA GLN A 161 -9.65 5.68 -0.80
C GLN A 161 -8.19 5.93 -1.20
N PRO A 162 -7.47 4.90 -1.69
CA PRO A 162 -6.07 5.04 -2.06
C PRO A 162 -5.88 5.89 -3.31
N THR A 163 -4.74 6.55 -3.41
CA THR A 163 -4.32 7.26 -4.63
C THR A 163 -3.97 6.27 -5.73
N LYS A 164 -4.28 6.67 -6.96
CA LYS A 164 -3.91 5.91 -8.16
C LYS A 164 -2.64 6.48 -8.77
N THR A 165 -1.82 5.61 -9.35
CA THR A 165 -0.63 5.99 -10.12
C THR A 165 -0.97 6.15 -11.59
N ALA A 166 -0.31 7.08 -12.27
CA ALA A 166 -0.34 7.17 -13.73
C ALA A 166 0.58 6.10 -14.32
N GLU A 167 0.07 5.26 -15.21
CA GLU A 167 0.81 4.14 -15.83
C GLU A 167 0.88 4.26 -17.35
N PHE A 168 0.04 5.13 -17.97
CA PHE A 168 -0.05 5.36 -19.42
C PHE A 168 -0.08 6.85 -19.73
#